data_026e2fd2e0bfa701b7e0611bcfaead5a
#
_entry.id   026e2fd2e0bfa701b7e0611bcfaead5a
#
_cell.length_a   1.000
_cell.length_b   1.000
_cell.length_c   1.000
_cell.angle_alpha   90.00
_cell.angle_beta   90.00
_cell.angle_gamma   90.00
#
_symmetry.space_group_name_H-M   'P 1'
#
loop_
_entity.id
_entity.type
_entity.pdbx_description
1 polymer ?
#
loop_
_entity_poly.entity_id
_entity_poly.type
_entity_poly.pdbx_seq_one_letter_code
_entity_poly.pdbx_strand_id
1 'polypeptide(L)'
;EEAKKMIANYFNEIPRGEEIEIQTFEEIPISEPITAEAFDKNIQVPALFTAYRIPKKTTRDSRVLDMISTYLSDGKSSKLYRELVDEKKMSLQVAAFNMSMEDYGLYVILSLPVGSTELAVIRDEIDEEVDKIQNELISEKDYQKLLNKFESDFVSSNSSVEGIANSLAEYYAIYGDTNLINSEIDIYRSISREEIRAAAKKYLNPNQRLTLNYLPESK
;
A
#
# COMPACT_ATOMS: atom_id res chain seq x y z
N GLU A 1 -29.04 -20.26 -11.58
CA GLU A 1 -29.20 -21.14 -12.76
C GLU A 1 -29.07 -20.37 -14.07
N GLU A 2 -29.74 -19.19 -14.22
CA GLU A 2 -29.71 -18.38 -15.43
C GLU A 2 -28.31 -17.83 -15.73
N ALA A 3 -27.62 -17.27 -14.70
CA ALA A 3 -26.24 -16.80 -14.82
C ALA A 3 -25.29 -17.91 -15.28
N LYS A 4 -25.41 -19.14 -14.74
CA LYS A 4 -24.59 -20.28 -15.18
C LYS A 4 -24.82 -20.61 -16.68
N LYS A 5 -26.04 -20.55 -17.15
CA LYS A 5 -26.34 -20.76 -18.58
C LYS A 5 -25.71 -19.66 -19.44
N MET A 6 -25.81 -18.40 -19.00
CA MET A 6 -25.19 -17.30 -19.73
C MET A 6 -23.67 -17.45 -19.79
N ILE A 7 -23.03 -17.76 -18.67
CA ILE A 7 -21.58 -18.03 -18.62
C ILE A 7 -21.21 -19.19 -19.56
N ALA A 8 -21.95 -20.28 -19.51
CA ALA A 8 -21.72 -21.43 -20.39
C ALA A 8 -21.80 -21.06 -21.88
N ASN A 9 -22.81 -20.24 -22.27
CA ASN A 9 -22.97 -19.82 -23.66
C ASN A 9 -21.79 -18.99 -24.20
N TYR A 10 -21.11 -18.22 -23.35
CA TYR A 10 -20.00 -17.37 -23.79
C TYR A 10 -18.62 -17.99 -23.59
N PHE A 11 -18.46 -18.89 -22.63
CA PHE A 11 -17.14 -19.37 -22.21
C PHE A 11 -16.88 -20.85 -22.44
N ASN A 12 -17.93 -21.71 -22.63
CA ASN A 12 -17.69 -23.16 -22.78
C ASN A 12 -16.94 -23.56 -24.05
N GLU A 13 -16.95 -22.72 -25.09
CA GLU A 13 -16.22 -22.98 -26.33
C GLU A 13 -14.71 -22.65 -26.22
N ILE A 14 -14.28 -21.98 -25.12
CA ILE A 14 -12.88 -21.63 -24.89
C ILE A 14 -12.17 -22.87 -24.34
N PRO A 15 -11.24 -23.49 -25.11
CA PRO A 15 -10.52 -24.66 -24.63
C PRO A 15 -9.60 -24.29 -23.47
N ARG A 16 -9.43 -25.21 -22.52
CA ARG A 16 -8.41 -25.05 -21.49
C ARG A 16 -7.04 -25.03 -22.15
N GLY A 17 -6.27 -23.97 -21.88
CA GLY A 17 -4.86 -23.88 -22.32
C GLY A 17 -3.97 -24.91 -21.61
N GLU A 18 -2.73 -24.98 -22.03
CA GLU A 18 -1.69 -25.75 -21.33
C GLU A 18 -1.50 -25.21 -19.92
N GLU A 19 -1.11 -26.08 -18.98
CA GLU A 19 -0.75 -25.64 -17.63
C GLU A 19 0.46 -24.72 -17.69
N ILE A 20 0.30 -23.51 -17.16
CA ILE A 20 1.39 -22.54 -17.09
C ILE A 20 2.24 -22.90 -15.88
N GLU A 21 3.51 -23.16 -16.11
CA GLU A 21 4.49 -23.32 -15.05
C GLU A 21 4.75 -21.96 -14.40
N ILE A 22 4.27 -21.78 -13.15
CA ILE A 22 4.47 -20.53 -12.40
C ILE A 22 5.93 -20.51 -11.96
N GLN A 23 6.71 -19.60 -12.55
CA GLN A 23 8.09 -19.37 -12.12
C GLN A 23 8.08 -18.49 -10.85
N THR A 24 8.69 -19.00 -9.78
CA THR A 24 8.93 -18.23 -8.57
C THR A 24 10.29 -17.54 -8.66
N PHE A 25 10.33 -16.24 -8.40
CA PHE A 25 11.56 -15.47 -8.39
C PHE A 25 11.92 -15.08 -6.95
N GLU A 26 13.19 -15.23 -6.59
CA GLU A 26 13.72 -14.63 -5.35
C GLU A 26 14.31 -13.26 -5.69
N GLU A 27 13.78 -12.24 -5.03
CA GLU A 27 14.28 -10.89 -5.17
C GLU A 27 15.51 -10.67 -4.27
N ILE A 28 16.53 -10.01 -4.82
CA ILE A 28 17.73 -9.64 -4.06
C ILE A 28 17.33 -8.59 -3.01
N PRO A 29 17.61 -8.81 -1.70
CA PRO A 29 17.33 -7.82 -0.67
C PRO A 29 18.10 -6.51 -0.94
N ILE A 30 17.44 -5.39 -0.65
CA ILE A 30 18.13 -4.09 -0.61
C ILE A 30 18.91 -4.05 0.70
N SER A 31 20.24 -4.04 0.61
CA SER A 31 21.16 -4.09 1.77
C SER A 31 21.70 -2.72 2.17
N GLU A 32 21.57 -1.71 1.28
CA GLU A 32 22.01 -0.33 1.51
C GLU A 32 21.04 0.65 0.85
N PRO A 33 20.97 1.91 1.30
CA PRO A 33 20.10 2.90 0.69
C PRO A 33 20.51 3.17 -0.76
N ILE A 34 19.54 3.16 -1.65
CA ILE A 34 19.74 3.47 -3.08
C ILE A 34 19.07 4.82 -3.36
N THR A 35 19.80 5.76 -3.95
CA THR A 35 19.24 7.03 -4.43
C THR A 35 19.38 7.10 -5.95
N ALA A 36 18.30 7.45 -6.62
CA ALA A 36 18.25 7.60 -8.06
C ALA A 36 17.55 8.91 -8.45
N GLU A 37 17.84 9.39 -9.64
CA GLU A 37 17.16 10.51 -10.26
C GLU A 37 16.60 10.09 -11.62
N ALA A 38 15.41 10.57 -11.93
CA ALA A 38 14.79 10.42 -13.23
C ALA A 38 14.25 11.76 -13.70
N PHE A 39 14.38 12.04 -15.00
CA PHE A 39 13.98 13.31 -15.59
C PHE A 39 12.85 13.10 -16.60
N ASP A 40 11.83 13.95 -16.55
CA ASP A 40 10.70 13.91 -17.49
C ASP A 40 10.35 15.34 -17.95
N LYS A 41 10.27 15.52 -19.26
CA LYS A 41 9.90 16.79 -19.90
C LYS A 41 8.42 17.16 -19.76
N ASN A 42 7.58 16.18 -19.38
CA ASN A 42 6.13 16.37 -19.31
C ASN A 42 5.65 16.81 -17.91
N ILE A 43 6.51 16.76 -16.90
CA ILE A 43 6.16 17.21 -15.55
C ILE A 43 6.67 18.64 -15.31
N GLN A 44 5.97 19.36 -14.44
CA GLN A 44 6.34 20.71 -14.00
C GLN A 44 6.72 20.75 -12.52
N VAL A 45 6.24 19.79 -11.75
CA VAL A 45 6.48 19.68 -10.31
C VAL A 45 7.28 18.42 -10.07
N PRO A 46 8.40 18.50 -9.35
CA PRO A 46 9.14 17.30 -8.97
C PRO A 46 8.34 16.42 -8.04
N ALA A 47 8.72 15.15 -7.94
CA ALA A 47 8.13 14.21 -7.00
C ALA A 47 9.21 13.43 -6.26
N LEU A 48 9.01 13.22 -4.97
CA LEU A 48 9.80 12.33 -4.15
C LEU A 48 9.08 10.98 -4.05
N PHE A 49 9.78 9.90 -4.35
CA PHE A 49 9.34 8.55 -4.04
C PHE A 49 10.33 7.89 -3.09
N THR A 50 9.83 7.31 -2.02
CA THR A 50 10.60 6.36 -1.21
C THR A 50 9.92 5.00 -1.29
N ALA A 51 10.67 3.97 -1.63
CA ALA A 51 10.16 2.63 -1.85
C ALA A 51 10.92 1.60 -1.03
N TYR A 52 10.18 0.67 -0.43
CA TYR A 52 10.70 -0.42 0.39
C TYR A 52 10.19 -1.75 -0.15
N ARG A 53 11.01 -2.80 -0.07
CA ARG A 53 10.54 -4.14 -0.39
C ARG A 53 9.66 -4.69 0.71
N ILE A 54 8.54 -5.28 0.29
CA ILE A 54 7.55 -5.86 1.19
C ILE A 54 7.14 -7.25 0.73
N PRO A 55 6.52 -8.05 1.60
CA PRO A 55 6.14 -9.40 1.27
C PRO A 55 4.94 -9.44 0.31
N LYS A 56 4.67 -10.64 -0.19
CA LYS A 56 3.53 -10.92 -1.05
C LYS A 56 2.19 -10.63 -0.39
N LYS A 57 1.18 -10.33 -1.20
CA LYS A 57 -0.18 -9.93 -0.80
C LYS A 57 -0.88 -10.93 0.13
N THR A 58 -0.59 -12.22 0.01
CA THR A 58 -1.23 -13.25 0.81
C THR A 58 -0.74 -13.35 2.27
N THR A 59 0.26 -12.57 2.65
CA THR A 59 0.82 -12.59 4.01
C THR A 59 0.02 -11.73 4.98
N ARG A 60 0.08 -12.07 6.28
CA ARG A 60 -0.46 -11.22 7.34
C ARG A 60 0.22 -9.86 7.37
N ASP A 61 1.55 -9.83 7.18
CA ASP A 61 2.34 -8.58 7.18
C ASP A 61 1.86 -7.59 6.09
N SER A 62 1.37 -8.09 4.94
CA SER A 62 0.78 -7.22 3.91
C SER A 62 -0.45 -6.47 4.44
N ARG A 63 -1.34 -7.14 5.18
CA ARG A 63 -2.50 -6.47 5.80
C ARG A 63 -2.10 -5.48 6.89
N VAL A 64 -1.05 -5.77 7.63
CA VAL A 64 -0.48 -4.81 8.60
C VAL A 64 0.05 -3.57 7.89
N LEU A 65 0.70 -3.74 6.74
CA LEU A 65 1.20 -2.63 5.90
C LEU A 65 0.05 -1.80 5.30
N ASP A 66 -1.10 -2.40 4.99
CA ASP A 66 -2.31 -1.64 4.61
C ASP A 66 -2.78 -0.72 5.75
N MET A 67 -2.77 -1.22 6.98
CA MET A 67 -3.09 -0.39 8.16
C MET A 67 -2.08 0.75 8.34
N ILE A 68 -0.80 0.50 8.12
CA ILE A 68 0.25 1.54 8.17
C ILE A 68 0.01 2.59 7.07
N SER A 69 -0.33 2.19 5.85
CA SER A 69 -0.65 3.11 4.76
C SER A 69 -1.82 4.03 5.11
N THR A 70 -2.89 3.46 5.64
CA THR A 70 -4.07 4.21 6.08
C THR A 70 -3.74 5.18 7.22
N TYR A 71 -2.96 4.74 8.20
CA TYR A 71 -2.51 5.60 9.30
C TYR A 71 -1.67 6.78 8.83
N LEU A 72 -0.75 6.53 7.89
CA LEU A 72 0.19 7.53 7.40
C LEU A 72 -0.45 8.54 6.48
N SER A 73 -1.33 8.13 5.56
CA SER A 73 -1.72 9.01 4.46
C SER A 73 -3.21 9.02 4.09
N ASP A 74 -4.07 8.18 4.67
CA ASP A 74 -5.48 8.17 4.27
C ASP A 74 -6.29 9.26 4.98
N GLY A 75 -6.71 10.24 4.16
CA GLY A 75 -7.52 11.38 4.58
C GLY A 75 -6.74 12.46 5.32
N LYS A 76 -7.40 13.61 5.50
CA LYS A 76 -6.78 14.83 6.06
C LYS A 76 -6.28 14.72 7.50
N SER A 77 -6.75 13.73 8.24
CA SER A 77 -6.35 13.50 9.64
C SER A 77 -5.22 12.47 9.80
N SER A 78 -4.67 11.98 8.69
CA SER A 78 -3.51 11.08 8.67
C SER A 78 -2.22 11.81 9.04
N LYS A 79 -1.20 11.08 9.46
CA LYS A 79 0.00 11.69 10.06
C LYS A 79 0.80 12.51 9.06
N LEU A 80 1.13 11.94 7.92
CA LEU A 80 1.91 12.65 6.90
C LEU A 80 1.12 13.81 6.27
N TYR A 81 -0.19 13.66 6.08
CA TYR A 81 -0.99 14.76 5.55
C TYR A 81 -0.99 15.96 6.51
N ARG A 82 -1.26 15.72 7.78
CA ARG A 82 -1.25 16.78 8.79
C ARG A 82 0.11 17.48 8.85
N GLU A 83 1.18 16.71 8.97
CA GLU A 83 2.52 17.24 9.16
C GLU A 83 2.99 17.99 7.92
N LEU A 84 2.96 17.35 6.74
CA LEU A 84 3.58 17.88 5.52
C LEU A 84 2.69 18.86 4.76
N VAL A 85 1.36 18.66 4.78
CA VAL A 85 0.43 19.45 3.98
C VAL A 85 -0.19 20.58 4.80
N ASP A 86 -0.75 20.27 5.99
CA ASP A 86 -1.51 21.24 6.78
C ASP A 86 -0.61 22.12 7.66
N GLU A 87 0.32 21.52 8.42
CA GLU A 87 1.12 22.23 9.42
C GLU A 87 2.36 22.87 8.80
N LYS A 88 3.26 22.07 8.21
CA LYS A 88 4.51 22.56 7.61
C LYS A 88 4.35 23.17 6.21
N LYS A 89 3.27 22.82 5.51
CA LYS A 89 2.97 23.32 4.15
C LYS A 89 4.11 23.09 3.16
N MET A 90 4.78 21.98 3.30
CA MET A 90 5.94 21.59 2.48
C MET A 90 5.55 20.77 1.27
N SER A 91 4.40 20.12 1.33
CA SER A 91 3.90 19.25 0.27
C SER A 91 2.50 19.66 -0.19
N LEU A 92 2.26 19.58 -1.49
CA LEU A 92 0.94 19.70 -2.10
C LEU A 92 0.11 18.46 -1.83
N GLN A 93 0.77 17.32 -1.84
CA GLN A 93 0.16 16.00 -1.64
C GLN A 93 1.20 15.04 -1.08
N VAL A 94 0.73 14.14 -0.23
CA VAL A 94 1.50 12.98 0.24
C VAL A 94 0.59 11.75 0.23
N ALA A 95 1.14 10.62 -0.16
CA ALA A 95 0.44 9.34 -0.18
C ALA A 95 1.41 8.22 0.21
N ALA A 96 0.93 7.29 1.02
CA ALA A 96 1.63 6.04 1.33
C ALA A 96 0.72 4.88 0.94
N PHE A 97 1.26 3.90 0.24
CA PHE A 97 0.47 2.76 -0.23
C PHE A 97 1.28 1.48 -0.30
N ASN A 98 0.59 0.40 0.05
CA ASN A 98 1.07 -0.95 -0.06
C ASN A 98 0.74 -1.49 -1.47
N MET A 99 1.77 -1.77 -2.26
CA MET A 99 1.66 -2.40 -3.58
C MET A 99 2.13 -3.86 -3.49
N SER A 100 1.52 -4.63 -2.60
CA SER A 100 1.78 -6.07 -2.51
C SER A 100 1.25 -6.79 -3.75
N MET A 101 2.09 -7.62 -4.35
CA MET A 101 1.78 -8.44 -5.51
C MET A 101 1.79 -9.93 -5.14
N GLU A 102 1.78 -10.81 -6.14
CA GLU A 102 1.68 -12.27 -5.94
C GLU A 102 2.91 -12.83 -5.21
N ASP A 103 4.13 -12.44 -5.61
CA ASP A 103 5.38 -12.94 -5.03
C ASP A 103 6.00 -11.95 -4.04
N TYR A 104 6.07 -10.67 -4.42
CA TYR A 104 6.67 -9.57 -3.66
C TYR A 104 5.84 -8.32 -3.82
N GLY A 105 6.27 -7.24 -3.17
CA GLY A 105 5.65 -5.94 -3.34
C GLY A 105 6.59 -4.79 -3.03
N LEU A 106 6.05 -3.59 -3.21
CA LEU A 106 6.67 -2.33 -2.82
C LEU A 106 5.75 -1.56 -1.89
N TYR A 107 6.30 -1.08 -0.80
CA TYR A 107 5.66 -0.03 -0.02
C TYR A 107 6.21 1.30 -0.50
N VAL A 108 5.34 2.19 -0.96
CA VAL A 108 5.75 3.45 -1.57
C VAL A 108 5.18 4.61 -0.78
N ILE A 109 6.02 5.60 -0.49
CA ILE A 109 5.60 6.91 -0.02
C ILE A 109 5.97 7.93 -1.10
N LEU A 110 4.94 8.62 -1.59
CA LEU A 110 5.05 9.66 -2.61
C LEU A 110 4.77 11.01 -1.96
N SER A 111 5.56 12.04 -2.31
CA SER A 111 5.26 13.42 -1.96
C SER A 111 5.54 14.37 -3.13
N LEU A 112 4.67 15.35 -3.29
CA LEU A 112 4.82 16.45 -4.24
C LEU A 112 5.14 17.72 -3.45
N PRO A 113 6.31 18.38 -3.68
CA PRO A 113 6.72 19.56 -2.93
C PRO A 113 5.87 20.80 -3.26
N VAL A 114 5.82 21.75 -2.34
CA VAL A 114 5.31 23.10 -2.55
C VAL A 114 6.46 24.03 -2.97
N GLY A 115 6.32 24.70 -4.12
CA GLY A 115 7.29 25.70 -4.56
C GLY A 115 8.70 25.15 -4.71
N SER A 116 9.65 25.71 -3.97
CA SER A 116 11.08 25.33 -3.99
C SER A 116 11.49 24.46 -2.80
N THR A 117 10.54 23.80 -2.11
CA THR A 117 10.88 22.91 -1.01
C THR A 117 11.76 21.77 -1.50
N GLU A 118 12.90 21.60 -0.87
CA GLU A 118 13.86 20.55 -1.24
C GLU A 118 13.32 19.16 -0.93
N LEU A 119 13.46 18.21 -1.86
CA LEU A 119 12.99 16.83 -1.69
C LEU A 119 13.67 16.12 -0.51
N ALA A 120 14.92 16.48 -0.21
CA ALA A 120 15.64 15.93 0.93
C ALA A 120 14.98 16.31 2.26
N VAL A 121 14.52 17.55 2.40
CA VAL A 121 13.84 18.00 3.63
C VAL A 121 12.50 17.28 3.82
N ILE A 122 11.73 17.09 2.74
CA ILE A 122 10.48 16.32 2.79
C ILE A 122 10.76 14.86 3.17
N ARG A 123 11.82 14.27 2.63
CA ARG A 123 12.22 12.89 2.98
C ARG A 123 12.54 12.78 4.47
N ASP A 124 13.29 13.72 5.01
CA ASP A 124 13.68 13.70 6.42
C ASP A 124 12.45 13.81 7.34
N GLU A 125 11.46 14.62 6.97
CA GLU A 125 10.18 14.70 7.69
C GLU A 125 9.34 13.41 7.58
N ILE A 126 9.34 12.76 6.42
CA ILE A 126 8.71 11.43 6.26
C ILE A 126 9.40 10.42 7.18
N ASP A 127 10.73 10.46 7.25
CA ASP A 127 11.52 9.57 8.09
C ASP A 127 11.21 9.77 9.58
N GLU A 128 11.01 11.02 10.03
CA GLU A 128 10.59 11.30 11.41
C GLU A 128 9.23 10.68 11.75
N GLU A 129 8.24 10.78 10.87
CA GLU A 129 6.92 10.17 11.08
C GLU A 129 6.97 8.63 11.05
N VAL A 130 7.79 8.07 10.17
CA VAL A 130 8.03 6.61 10.13
C VAL A 130 8.76 6.14 11.39
N ASP A 131 9.74 6.89 11.88
CA ASP A 131 10.47 6.58 13.11
C ASP A 131 9.53 6.53 14.33
N LYS A 132 8.57 7.45 14.41
CA LYS A 132 7.55 7.43 15.48
C LYS A 132 6.78 6.11 15.52
N ILE A 133 6.30 5.62 14.35
CA ILE A 133 5.58 4.32 14.29
C ILE A 133 6.49 3.15 14.64
N GLN A 134 7.77 3.23 14.31
CA GLN A 134 8.74 2.19 14.62
C GLN A 134 9.05 2.10 16.12
N ASN A 135 9.05 3.21 16.82
CA ASN A 135 9.50 3.28 18.21
C ASN A 135 8.37 3.41 19.23
N GLU A 136 7.20 3.90 18.81
CA GLU A 136 6.04 4.11 19.66
C GLU A 136 4.85 3.24 19.20
N LEU A 137 3.96 2.90 20.13
CA LEU A 137 2.67 2.36 19.77
C LEU A 137 1.75 3.48 19.29
N ILE A 138 1.06 3.26 18.19
CA ILE A 138 0.00 4.20 17.78
C ILE A 138 -1.03 4.34 18.91
N SER A 139 -1.62 5.53 19.05
CA SER A 139 -2.60 5.77 20.13
C SER A 139 -3.80 4.82 20.00
N GLU A 140 -4.43 4.48 21.13
CA GLU A 140 -5.64 3.66 21.11
C GLU A 140 -6.74 4.29 20.25
N LYS A 141 -6.86 5.62 20.30
CA LYS A 141 -7.82 6.38 19.48
C LYS A 141 -7.55 6.19 17.97
N ASP A 142 -6.30 6.31 17.56
CA ASP A 142 -5.93 6.14 16.15
C ASP A 142 -6.11 4.68 15.70
N TYR A 143 -5.78 3.72 16.57
CA TYR A 143 -6.00 2.31 16.31
C TYR A 143 -7.48 1.97 16.11
N GLN A 144 -8.38 2.43 17.00
CA GLN A 144 -9.81 2.24 16.85
C GLN A 144 -10.34 2.90 15.58
N LYS A 145 -9.80 4.08 15.22
CA LYS A 145 -10.15 4.74 13.96
C LYS A 145 -9.77 3.89 12.74
N LEU A 146 -8.59 3.25 12.77
CA LEU A 146 -8.17 2.34 11.69
C LEU A 146 -9.12 1.16 11.57
N LEU A 147 -9.43 0.48 12.66
CA LEU A 147 -10.35 -0.66 12.65
C LEU A 147 -11.72 -0.28 12.08
N ASN A 148 -12.28 0.85 12.53
CA ASN A 148 -13.57 1.35 12.04
C ASN A 148 -13.51 1.69 10.53
N LYS A 149 -12.38 2.23 10.06
CA LYS A 149 -12.18 2.55 8.63
C LYS A 149 -12.18 1.28 7.78
N PHE A 150 -11.39 0.28 8.14
CA PHE A 150 -11.33 -1.00 7.42
C PHE A 150 -12.69 -1.71 7.41
N GLU A 151 -13.41 -1.70 8.53
CA GLU A 151 -14.77 -2.25 8.59
C GLU A 151 -15.74 -1.50 7.67
N SER A 152 -15.72 -0.17 7.70
CA SER A 152 -16.57 0.67 6.86
C SER A 152 -16.27 0.45 5.37
N ASP A 153 -14.99 0.39 5.00
CA ASP A 153 -14.57 0.17 3.62
C ASP A 153 -14.98 -1.21 3.13
N PHE A 154 -14.81 -2.24 3.95
CA PHE A 154 -15.22 -3.59 3.63
C PHE A 154 -16.75 -3.69 3.42
N VAL A 155 -17.54 -3.12 4.32
CA VAL A 155 -19.00 -3.10 4.21
C VAL A 155 -19.42 -2.34 2.94
N SER A 156 -18.81 -1.19 2.68
CA SER A 156 -19.08 -0.38 1.49
C SER A 156 -18.74 -1.12 0.20
N SER A 157 -17.56 -1.74 0.14
CA SER A 157 -17.11 -2.50 -1.04
C SER A 157 -18.01 -3.69 -1.35
N ASN A 158 -18.59 -4.32 -0.33
CA ASN A 158 -19.46 -5.48 -0.45
C ASN A 158 -20.97 -5.13 -0.37
N SER A 159 -21.34 -3.87 -0.54
CA SER A 159 -22.74 -3.43 -0.48
C SER A 159 -23.54 -3.67 -1.78
N SER A 160 -22.86 -4.01 -2.85
CA SER A 160 -23.46 -4.28 -4.16
C SER A 160 -23.14 -5.68 -4.68
N VAL A 161 -23.96 -6.20 -5.58
CA VAL A 161 -23.72 -7.49 -6.26
C VAL A 161 -22.37 -7.48 -7.00
N GLU A 162 -22.04 -6.36 -7.64
CA GLU A 162 -20.77 -6.17 -8.34
C GLU A 162 -19.60 -6.20 -7.36
N GLY A 163 -19.69 -5.48 -6.24
CA GLY A 163 -18.64 -5.47 -5.20
C GLY A 163 -18.39 -6.86 -4.62
N ILE A 164 -19.46 -7.60 -4.29
CA ILE A 164 -19.35 -8.99 -3.81
C ILE A 164 -18.69 -9.88 -4.87
N ALA A 165 -19.11 -9.76 -6.14
CA ALA A 165 -18.54 -10.56 -7.22
C ALA A 165 -17.04 -10.29 -7.41
N ASN A 166 -16.63 -9.02 -7.38
CA ASN A 166 -15.22 -8.62 -7.46
C ASN A 166 -14.41 -9.15 -6.29
N SER A 167 -14.92 -9.02 -5.05
CA SER A 167 -14.25 -9.55 -3.85
C SER A 167 -14.08 -11.07 -3.93
N LEU A 168 -15.12 -11.80 -4.32
CA LEU A 168 -15.05 -13.26 -4.47
C LEU A 168 -14.05 -13.68 -5.57
N ALA A 169 -14.01 -12.95 -6.69
CA ALA A 169 -13.07 -13.20 -7.78
C ALA A 169 -11.62 -12.95 -7.32
N GLU A 170 -11.38 -11.86 -6.61
CA GLU A 170 -10.07 -11.52 -6.05
C GLU A 170 -9.59 -12.55 -5.02
N TYR A 171 -10.46 -12.92 -4.06
CA TYR A 171 -10.11 -13.92 -3.07
C TYR A 171 -9.81 -15.28 -3.70
N TYR A 172 -10.57 -15.67 -4.72
CA TYR A 172 -10.29 -16.91 -5.43
C TYR A 172 -8.97 -16.84 -6.21
N ALA A 173 -8.76 -15.78 -6.99
CA ALA A 173 -7.60 -15.67 -7.87
C ALA A 173 -6.28 -15.55 -7.09
N ILE A 174 -6.26 -14.79 -5.98
CA ILE A 174 -5.03 -14.48 -5.25
C ILE A 174 -4.80 -15.44 -4.09
N TYR A 175 -5.85 -15.81 -3.36
CA TYR A 175 -5.74 -16.60 -2.13
C TYR A 175 -6.21 -18.04 -2.29
N GLY A 176 -6.93 -18.38 -3.37
CA GLY A 176 -7.54 -19.68 -3.58
C GLY A 176 -8.72 -19.99 -2.64
N ASP A 177 -9.18 -18.99 -1.87
CA ASP A 177 -10.21 -19.16 -0.84
C ASP A 177 -11.24 -18.03 -0.85
N THR A 178 -12.39 -18.28 -1.45
CA THR A 178 -13.51 -17.32 -1.47
C THR A 178 -14.15 -17.09 -0.11
N ASN A 179 -13.92 -17.98 0.88
CA ASN A 179 -14.50 -17.84 2.22
C ASN A 179 -13.87 -16.68 3.00
N LEU A 180 -12.74 -16.15 2.54
CA LEU A 180 -12.12 -14.94 3.12
C LEU A 180 -13.08 -13.76 3.20
N ILE A 181 -14.07 -13.67 2.30
CA ILE A 181 -15.12 -12.63 2.38
C ILE A 181 -15.87 -12.64 3.73
N ASN A 182 -15.90 -13.76 4.42
CA ASN A 182 -16.57 -13.88 5.72
C ASN A 182 -15.64 -13.64 6.92
N SER A 183 -14.32 -13.60 6.72
CA SER A 183 -13.33 -13.54 7.80
C SER A 183 -12.34 -12.38 7.69
N GLU A 184 -12.30 -11.67 6.58
CA GLU A 184 -11.30 -10.61 6.32
C GLU A 184 -11.31 -9.53 7.40
N ILE A 185 -12.48 -9.10 7.84
CA ILE A 185 -12.61 -8.09 8.91
C ILE A 185 -12.07 -8.61 10.25
N ASP A 186 -12.27 -9.89 10.56
CA ASP A 186 -11.77 -10.47 11.80
C ASP A 186 -10.24 -10.58 11.75
N ILE A 187 -9.66 -10.78 10.57
CA ILE A 187 -8.21 -10.74 10.38
C ILE A 187 -7.69 -9.35 10.72
N TYR A 188 -8.26 -8.27 10.16
CA TYR A 188 -7.86 -6.89 10.49
C TYR A 188 -8.08 -6.55 11.97
N ARG A 189 -9.20 -6.96 12.58
CA ARG A 189 -9.46 -6.76 14.01
C ARG A 189 -8.48 -7.50 14.91
N SER A 190 -7.88 -8.58 14.42
CA SER A 190 -6.88 -9.35 15.17
C SER A 190 -5.46 -8.77 15.12
N ILE A 191 -5.20 -7.76 14.27
CA ILE A 191 -3.89 -7.12 14.16
C ILE A 191 -3.69 -6.16 15.34
N SER A 192 -2.66 -6.39 16.14
CA SER A 192 -2.35 -5.56 17.30
C SER A 192 -1.51 -4.33 16.97
N ARG A 193 -1.48 -3.35 17.87
CA ARG A 193 -0.60 -2.17 17.75
C ARG A 193 0.88 -2.55 17.77
N GLU A 194 1.23 -3.61 18.48
CA GLU A 194 2.57 -4.20 18.52
C GLU A 194 2.98 -4.76 17.17
N GLU A 195 2.06 -5.43 16.46
CA GLU A 195 2.31 -5.94 15.10
C GLU A 195 2.50 -4.77 14.11
N ILE A 196 1.72 -3.70 14.23
CA ILE A 196 1.89 -2.48 13.40
C ILE A 196 3.30 -1.91 13.59
N ARG A 197 3.73 -1.73 14.84
CA ARG A 197 5.09 -1.26 15.15
C ARG A 197 6.17 -2.21 14.65
N ALA A 198 5.99 -3.51 14.84
CA ALA A 198 6.95 -4.52 14.41
C ALA A 198 7.10 -4.56 12.89
N ALA A 199 5.99 -4.47 12.15
CA ALA A 199 6.00 -4.41 10.69
C ALA A 199 6.67 -3.11 10.18
N ALA A 200 6.39 -1.96 10.80
CA ALA A 200 7.06 -0.71 10.46
C ALA A 200 8.59 -0.83 10.64
N LYS A 201 9.05 -1.40 11.75
CA LYS A 201 10.49 -1.67 11.97
C LYS A 201 11.11 -2.60 10.94
N LYS A 202 10.38 -3.64 10.57
CA LYS A 202 10.87 -4.67 9.67
C LYS A 202 10.97 -4.20 8.22
N TYR A 203 9.98 -3.44 7.76
CA TYR A 203 9.84 -3.14 6.34
C TYR A 203 10.17 -1.70 5.96
N LEU A 204 9.95 -0.73 6.83
CA LEU A 204 10.18 0.69 6.51
C LEU A 204 11.56 1.18 6.99
N ASN A 205 12.58 0.34 6.88
CA ASN A 205 13.94 0.67 7.30
C ASN A 205 14.61 1.59 6.27
N PRO A 206 15.03 2.82 6.65
CA PRO A 206 15.70 3.76 5.73
C PRO A 206 16.97 3.22 5.09
N ASN A 207 17.66 2.26 5.75
CA ASN A 207 18.86 1.62 5.21
C ASN A 207 18.56 0.55 4.15
N GLN A 208 17.30 0.25 3.91
CA GLN A 208 16.84 -0.78 2.97
C GLN A 208 15.80 -0.20 2.01
N ARG A 209 16.00 1.02 1.54
CA ARG A 209 15.06 1.69 0.65
C ARG A 209 15.71 2.19 -0.62
N LEU A 210 14.87 2.39 -1.63
CA LEU A 210 15.15 3.20 -2.80
C LEU A 210 14.48 4.56 -2.63
N THR A 211 15.26 5.63 -2.85
CA THR A 211 14.76 7.01 -2.95
C THR A 211 14.89 7.45 -4.40
N LEU A 212 13.78 7.85 -5.01
CA LEU A 212 13.77 8.37 -6.39
C LEU A 212 13.35 9.84 -6.37
N ASN A 213 14.24 10.71 -6.82
CA ASN A 213 13.94 12.09 -7.15
C ASN A 213 13.46 12.15 -8.62
N TYR A 214 12.17 12.31 -8.82
CA TYR A 214 11.58 12.46 -10.15
C TYR A 214 11.46 13.93 -10.50
N LEU A 215 12.25 14.37 -11.45
CA LEU A 215 12.54 15.78 -11.69
C LEU A 215 12.04 16.25 -13.08
N PRO A 216 11.58 17.50 -13.20
CA PRO A 216 11.35 18.06 -14.52
C PRO A 216 12.67 18.19 -15.28
N GLU A 217 12.65 17.87 -16.58
CA GLU A 217 13.80 18.10 -17.45
C GLU A 217 14.01 19.59 -17.64
N SER A 218 15.21 20.07 -17.41
CA SER A 218 15.56 21.49 -17.65
C SER A 218 15.43 21.82 -19.14
N LYS A 219 14.69 22.88 -19.45
CA LYS A 219 14.58 23.40 -20.83
C LYS A 219 15.88 24.03 -21.28
#